data_a8f0494724a88c00b22ef92e67e4ad55
#
_entry.id   a8f0494724a88c00b22ef92e67e4ad55
#
_cell.length_a   1.000
_cell.length_b   1.000
_cell.length_c   1.000
_cell.angle_alpha   90.00
_cell.angle_beta   90.00
_cell.angle_gamma   90.00
#
_symmetry.space_group_name_H-M   'P 1'
#
loop_
_entity.id
_entity.type
_entity.pdbx_description
1 polymer ?
#
loop_
_entity_poly.entity_id
_entity_poly.type
_entity_poly.pdbx_seq_one_letter_code
_entity_poly.pdbx_strand_id
1 'polypeptide(L)'
;MSEEQIPGEGPIIGIDLGSRRIGLAVSESGLIATPHSVMRNEGDVPSRIDHLGRELEAVGFVVGIPRRMHATPGEQKYRDFAAALRQKSCKPVILWDESLSTVEAAERLRSAGRTRRESAKEIDMYAAAVILQSYLDEKEQAARRMS
;
A
#
# COMPACT_ATOMS: atom_id res chain seq x y z
N MET A 1 -17.97 4.41 -13.09
CA MET A 1 -17.09 4.57 -11.93
C MET A 1 -15.70 4.92 -12.43
N SER A 2 -15.24 6.06 -12.04
CA SER A 2 -13.87 6.44 -12.42
C SER A 2 -12.92 5.62 -11.57
N GLU A 3 -12.07 4.87 -12.19
CA GLU A 3 -11.03 4.17 -11.49
C GLU A 3 -9.88 5.13 -11.28
N GLU A 4 -9.58 5.35 -10.02
CA GLU A 4 -8.45 6.16 -9.65
C GLU A 4 -7.18 5.40 -10.00
N GLN A 5 -6.27 6.08 -10.63
CA GLN A 5 -5.00 5.49 -11.02
C GLN A 5 -3.87 6.37 -10.56
N ILE A 6 -2.78 5.71 -10.16
CA ILE A 6 -1.56 6.42 -9.84
C ILE A 6 -0.82 6.67 -11.15
N PRO A 7 -0.57 7.94 -11.50
CA PRO A 7 0.07 8.23 -12.78
C PRO A 7 1.52 7.77 -12.82
N GLY A 8 1.88 7.30 -13.98
CA GLY A 8 3.21 7.06 -14.50
C GLY A 8 4.27 6.59 -13.53
N GLU A 9 5.24 7.45 -13.34
CA GLU A 9 6.44 7.13 -12.59
C GLU A 9 6.56 7.96 -11.33
N GLY A 10 7.15 7.37 -10.33
CA GLY A 10 7.39 8.03 -9.06
C GLY A 10 7.17 7.06 -7.91
N PRO A 11 7.61 7.46 -6.71
CA PRO A 11 7.43 6.61 -5.53
C PRO A 11 5.97 6.42 -5.17
N ILE A 12 5.65 5.20 -4.72
CA ILE A 12 4.30 4.84 -4.27
C ILE A 12 4.43 4.25 -2.88
N ILE A 13 3.54 4.64 -1.98
CA ILE A 13 3.52 4.12 -0.62
C ILE A 13 2.41 3.08 -0.47
N GLY A 14 2.77 1.90 0.04
CA GLY A 14 1.82 0.86 0.38
C GLY A 14 1.48 0.92 1.86
N ILE A 15 0.23 0.71 2.20
CA ILE A 15 -0.29 0.87 3.56
C ILE A 15 -1.07 -0.38 3.98
N ASP A 16 -0.67 -0.97 5.09
CA ASP A 16 -1.41 -2.04 5.74
C ASP A 16 -2.00 -1.44 7.02
N LEU A 17 -3.29 -1.12 6.97
CA LEU A 17 -3.99 -0.40 8.04
C LEU A 17 -4.42 -1.37 9.14
N GLY A 18 -3.58 -1.53 10.16
CA GLY A 18 -3.92 -2.32 11.33
C GLY A 18 -4.65 -1.51 12.40
N SER A 19 -5.25 -2.21 13.37
CA SER A 19 -5.98 -1.54 14.44
C SER A 19 -5.07 -0.79 15.41
N ARG A 20 -3.86 -1.29 15.63
CA ARG A 20 -2.88 -0.68 16.55
C ARG A 20 -1.69 -0.10 15.83
N ARG A 21 -1.24 -0.76 14.79
CA ARG A 21 -0.07 -0.36 14.03
C ARG A 21 -0.39 -0.34 12.55
N ILE A 22 0.28 0.52 11.85
CA ILE A 22 0.14 0.66 10.41
C ILE A 22 1.49 0.34 9.80
N GLY A 23 1.51 -0.68 8.94
CA GLY A 23 2.71 -1.03 8.19
C GLY A 23 2.82 -0.19 6.94
N LEU A 24 4.04 0.25 6.62
CA LEU A 24 4.30 1.09 5.47
C LEU A 24 5.41 0.49 4.63
N ALA A 25 5.21 0.54 3.33
CA ALA A 25 6.20 0.12 2.35
C ALA A 25 6.30 1.20 1.29
N VAL A 26 7.40 1.23 0.57
CA VAL A 26 7.59 2.20 -0.51
C VAL A 26 8.16 1.50 -1.73
N SER A 27 7.72 1.94 -2.90
CA SER A 27 8.36 1.57 -4.16
C SER A 27 8.89 2.85 -4.77
N GLU A 28 10.18 2.98 -4.86
CA GLU A 28 10.80 4.16 -5.49
C GLU A 28 10.76 4.05 -7.02
N SER A 29 10.88 2.84 -7.53
CA SER A 29 10.96 2.60 -8.96
C SER A 29 9.62 2.33 -9.63
N GLY A 30 8.62 1.92 -8.86
CA GLY A 30 7.37 1.42 -9.42
C GLY A 30 7.43 -0.05 -9.80
N LEU A 31 8.54 -0.73 -9.53
CA LEU A 31 8.72 -2.15 -9.86
C LEU A 31 8.82 -3.05 -8.63
N ILE A 32 9.52 -2.61 -7.62
CA ILE A 32 9.75 -3.39 -6.40
C ILE A 32 9.35 -2.59 -5.17
N ALA A 33 8.57 -3.22 -4.30
CA ALA A 33 8.20 -2.66 -2.99
C ALA A 33 9.27 -3.00 -1.96
N THR A 34 9.54 -2.06 -1.07
CA THR A 34 10.49 -2.25 0.03
C THR A 34 9.76 -1.95 1.34
N PRO A 35 9.83 -2.83 2.35
CA PRO A 35 9.33 -2.50 3.68
C PRO A 35 9.99 -1.22 4.17
N HIS A 36 9.23 -0.30 4.72
CA HIS A 36 9.77 1.01 5.10
C HIS A 36 9.73 1.26 6.60
N SER A 37 8.53 1.27 7.19
CA SER A 37 8.40 1.63 8.60
C SER A 37 7.05 1.17 9.14
N VAL A 38 6.88 1.37 10.43
CA VAL A 38 5.62 1.11 11.12
C VAL A 38 5.30 2.34 11.95
N MET A 39 4.05 2.76 11.95
CA MET A 39 3.61 3.83 12.83
C MET A 39 2.43 3.34 13.67
N ARG A 40 2.25 3.97 14.82
CA ARG A 40 1.08 3.68 15.65
C ARG A 40 -0.16 4.27 15.00
N ASN A 41 -1.26 3.53 15.10
CA ASN A 41 -2.55 4.02 14.62
C ASN A 41 -3.17 4.94 15.69
N GLU A 42 -2.61 6.13 15.81
CA GLU A 42 -3.01 7.14 16.81
C GLU A 42 -2.97 8.52 16.15
N GLY A 43 -3.86 9.39 16.62
CA GLY A 43 -3.90 10.76 16.15
C GLY A 43 -4.38 10.90 14.71
N ASP A 44 -3.95 11.94 14.04
CA ASP A 44 -4.34 12.21 12.65
C ASP A 44 -3.45 11.43 11.70
N VAL A 45 -3.78 10.17 11.51
CA VAL A 45 -3.00 9.26 10.67
C VAL A 45 -2.91 9.73 9.22
N PRO A 46 -4.01 10.18 8.58
CA PRO A 46 -3.89 10.67 7.20
C PRO A 46 -2.87 11.79 7.05
N SER A 47 -2.82 12.74 7.99
CA SER A 47 -1.83 13.82 7.95
C SER A 47 -0.41 13.30 8.12
N ARG A 48 -0.22 12.33 9.00
CA ARG A 48 1.10 11.76 9.24
C ARG A 48 1.61 10.99 8.03
N ILE A 49 0.72 10.27 7.35
CA ILE A 49 1.09 9.55 6.13
C ILE A 49 1.33 10.52 4.98
N ASP A 50 0.52 11.57 4.88
CA ASP A 50 0.77 12.62 3.89
C ASP A 50 2.14 13.27 4.09
N HIS A 51 2.52 13.51 5.33
CA HIS A 51 3.84 14.06 5.63
C HIS A 51 4.95 13.14 5.11
N LEU A 52 4.82 11.84 5.37
CA LEU A 52 5.77 10.85 4.85
C LEU A 52 5.77 10.85 3.33
N GLY A 53 4.59 10.95 2.73
CA GLY A 53 4.46 11.01 1.27
C GLY A 53 5.20 12.18 0.68
N ARG A 54 5.15 13.34 1.33
CA ARG A 54 5.88 14.51 0.87
C ARG A 54 7.38 14.31 1.00
N GLU A 55 7.84 13.76 2.11
CA GLU A 55 9.25 13.46 2.31
C GLU A 55 9.81 12.53 1.24
N LEU A 56 9.04 11.53 0.87
CA LEU A 56 9.44 10.53 -0.13
C LEU A 56 9.07 10.92 -1.55
N GLU A 57 8.42 12.05 -1.72
CA GLU A 57 7.94 12.53 -3.02
C GLU A 57 7.01 11.52 -3.69
N ALA A 58 6.15 10.89 -2.89
CA ALA A 58 5.21 9.89 -3.37
C ALA A 58 4.18 10.48 -4.32
N VAL A 59 3.86 9.75 -5.36
CA VAL A 59 2.85 10.16 -6.36
C VAL A 59 1.49 9.54 -6.09
N GLY A 60 1.42 8.59 -5.16
CA GLY A 60 0.18 7.96 -4.79
C GLY A 60 0.35 6.95 -3.67
N PHE A 61 -0.79 6.39 -3.24
CA PHE A 61 -0.84 5.46 -2.12
C PHE A 61 -1.69 4.26 -2.47
N VAL A 62 -1.35 3.11 -1.93
CA VAL A 62 -2.12 1.87 -2.07
C VAL A 62 -2.48 1.38 -0.67
N VAL A 63 -3.76 1.23 -0.40
CA VAL A 63 -4.26 0.76 0.90
C VAL A 63 -4.88 -0.62 0.72
N GLY A 64 -4.40 -1.61 1.45
CA GLY A 64 -4.95 -2.95 1.39
C GLY A 64 -6.24 -3.08 2.17
N ILE A 65 -7.24 -3.73 1.58
CA ILE A 65 -8.47 -4.10 2.28
C ILE A 65 -8.40 -5.60 2.56
N PRO A 66 -8.43 -6.02 3.84
CA PRO A 66 -8.42 -7.44 4.15
C PRO A 66 -9.61 -8.17 3.54
N ARG A 67 -9.37 -9.38 3.07
CA ARG A 67 -10.42 -10.20 2.45
C ARG A 67 -11.65 -10.35 3.33
N ARG A 68 -11.44 -10.55 4.64
CA ARG A 68 -12.54 -10.74 5.58
C ARG A 68 -13.44 -9.52 5.75
N MET A 69 -12.99 -8.35 5.30
CA MET A 69 -13.75 -7.09 5.41
C MET A 69 -14.58 -6.79 4.18
N HIS A 70 -14.40 -7.53 3.08
CA HIS A 70 -15.15 -7.30 1.86
C HIS A 70 -16.65 -7.52 2.06
N ALA A 71 -17.44 -6.56 1.58
CA ALA A 71 -18.90 -6.59 1.66
C ALA A 71 -19.42 -6.64 3.11
N THR A 72 -18.61 -6.18 4.06
CA THR A 72 -19.02 -6.05 5.47
C THR A 72 -19.05 -4.57 5.85
N PRO A 73 -19.73 -4.20 6.97
CA PRO A 73 -19.67 -2.83 7.47
C PRO A 73 -18.25 -2.37 7.80
N GLY A 74 -17.35 -3.31 8.11
CA GLY A 74 -15.94 -3.00 8.40
C GLY A 74 -15.18 -2.45 7.21
N GLU A 75 -15.63 -2.71 6.00
CA GLU A 75 -14.99 -2.20 4.79
C GLU A 75 -15.03 -0.67 4.74
N GLN A 76 -16.07 -0.07 5.30
CA GLN A 76 -16.25 1.37 5.27
C GLN A 76 -15.10 2.12 5.96
N LYS A 77 -14.53 1.54 6.98
CA LYS A 77 -13.36 2.11 7.67
C LYS A 77 -12.20 2.34 6.71
N TYR A 78 -11.97 1.40 5.79
CA TYR A 78 -10.89 1.52 4.80
C TYR A 78 -11.21 2.55 3.74
N ARG A 79 -12.47 2.63 3.32
CA ARG A 79 -12.93 3.63 2.36
C ARG A 79 -12.84 5.03 2.95
N ASP A 80 -13.23 5.18 4.21
CA ASP A 80 -13.15 6.48 4.90
C ASP A 80 -11.69 6.92 5.07
N PHE A 81 -10.82 5.98 5.40
CA PHE A 81 -9.39 6.26 5.53
C PHE A 81 -8.82 6.74 4.18
N ALA A 82 -9.13 6.02 3.11
CA ALA A 82 -8.66 6.39 1.77
C ALA A 82 -9.17 7.77 1.36
N ALA A 83 -10.43 8.07 1.63
CA ALA A 83 -11.00 9.38 1.32
C ALA A 83 -10.30 10.50 2.08
N ALA A 84 -10.03 10.27 3.37
CA ALA A 84 -9.32 11.25 4.20
C ALA A 84 -7.90 11.47 3.70
N LEU A 85 -7.22 10.42 3.31
CA LEU A 85 -5.86 10.53 2.77
C LEU A 85 -5.84 11.24 1.42
N ARG A 86 -6.80 10.97 0.54
CA ARG A 86 -6.94 11.69 -0.74
C ARG A 86 -7.11 13.18 -0.49
N GLN A 87 -7.97 13.53 0.44
CA GLN A 87 -8.24 14.91 0.75
C GLN A 87 -7.01 15.63 1.29
N LYS A 88 -6.28 14.96 2.19
CA LYS A 88 -5.07 15.54 2.78
C LYS A 88 -3.93 15.69 1.77
N SER A 89 -3.72 14.66 0.97
CA SER A 89 -2.55 14.60 0.09
C SER A 89 -2.78 15.20 -1.28
N CYS A 90 -4.02 15.27 -1.71
CA CYS A 90 -4.39 15.63 -3.08
C CYS A 90 -3.76 14.69 -4.11
N LYS A 91 -3.56 13.44 -3.71
CA LYS A 91 -2.96 12.40 -4.55
C LYS A 91 -3.86 11.18 -4.63
N PRO A 92 -3.71 10.36 -5.67
CA PRO A 92 -4.48 9.14 -5.80
C PRO A 92 -4.25 8.19 -4.63
N VAL A 93 -5.31 7.58 -4.14
CA VAL A 93 -5.27 6.54 -3.12
C VAL A 93 -6.08 5.37 -3.64
N ILE A 94 -5.41 4.27 -3.91
CA ILE A 94 -6.02 3.06 -4.45
C ILE A 94 -6.36 2.13 -3.31
N LEU A 95 -7.61 1.64 -3.29
CA LEU A 95 -7.99 0.57 -2.38
C LEU A 95 -7.73 -0.75 -3.10
N TRP A 96 -6.86 -1.55 -2.52
CA TRP A 96 -6.42 -2.81 -3.14
C TRP A 96 -6.89 -4.00 -2.33
N ASP A 97 -7.51 -4.95 -3.02
CA ASP A 97 -8.00 -6.16 -2.37
C ASP A 97 -6.81 -7.03 -1.94
N GLU A 98 -6.66 -7.22 -0.64
CA GLU A 98 -5.59 -8.05 -0.08
C GLU A 98 -5.64 -9.50 -0.58
N SER A 99 -6.82 -9.98 -0.97
CA SER A 99 -6.95 -11.33 -1.54
C SER A 99 -6.22 -11.47 -2.87
N LEU A 100 -5.86 -10.34 -3.49
CA LEU A 100 -5.06 -10.32 -4.72
C LEU A 100 -3.56 -10.34 -4.42
N SER A 101 -3.18 -10.30 -3.14
CA SER A 101 -1.79 -10.43 -2.72
C SER A 101 -1.38 -11.88 -2.92
N THR A 102 -0.54 -12.12 -3.91
CA THR A 102 -0.24 -13.45 -4.38
C THR A 102 1.02 -14.03 -3.75
N VAL A 103 1.13 -15.36 -3.86
CA VAL A 103 2.37 -16.05 -3.52
C VAL A 103 3.51 -15.51 -4.38
N GLU A 104 3.21 -15.16 -5.62
CA GLU A 104 4.19 -14.58 -6.56
C GLU A 104 4.75 -13.25 -6.06
N ALA A 105 3.90 -12.38 -5.52
CA ALA A 105 4.36 -11.10 -4.95
C ALA A 105 5.31 -11.35 -3.78
N ALA A 106 4.95 -12.26 -2.89
CA ALA A 106 5.79 -12.63 -1.75
C ALA A 106 7.13 -13.22 -2.21
N GLU A 107 7.10 -14.07 -3.23
CA GLU A 107 8.32 -14.65 -3.80
C GLU A 107 9.22 -13.59 -4.40
N ARG A 108 8.66 -12.62 -5.10
CA ARG A 108 9.42 -11.53 -5.69
C ARG A 108 10.14 -10.72 -4.62
N LEU A 109 9.45 -10.43 -3.51
CA LEU A 109 10.07 -9.73 -2.39
C LEU A 109 11.18 -10.54 -1.77
N ARG A 110 10.97 -11.84 -1.59
CA ARG A 110 11.98 -12.72 -1.02
C ARG A 110 13.21 -12.76 -1.91
N SER A 111 13.02 -12.90 -3.20
CA SER A 111 14.12 -12.94 -4.18
C SER A 111 14.90 -11.63 -4.20
N ALA A 112 14.24 -10.52 -3.90
CA ALA A 112 14.89 -9.20 -3.82
C ALA A 112 15.53 -8.95 -2.45
N GLY A 113 15.49 -9.92 -1.52
CA GLY A 113 16.06 -9.77 -0.19
C GLY A 113 15.30 -8.83 0.72
N ARG A 114 14.02 -8.63 0.45
CA ARG A 114 13.20 -7.65 1.17
C ARG A 114 12.41 -8.24 2.33
N THR A 115 12.62 -9.51 2.66
CA THR A 115 11.85 -10.16 3.71
C THR A 115 12.65 -10.32 4.99
N ARG A 116 12.12 -9.86 6.09
CA ARG A 116 12.64 -10.09 7.44
C ARG A 116 11.43 -10.09 8.35
N ARG A 117 11.09 -11.22 8.92
CA ARG A 117 9.86 -11.38 9.73
C ARG A 117 10.16 -11.88 11.12
N GLU A 118 11.13 -11.26 11.77
CA GLU A 118 11.55 -11.67 13.12
C GLU A 118 10.77 -10.93 14.21
N SER A 119 10.23 -9.75 13.93
CA SER A 119 9.49 -8.96 14.91
C SER A 119 8.11 -8.59 14.37
N ALA A 120 7.22 -8.14 15.28
CA ALA A 120 5.89 -7.67 14.88
C ALA A 120 5.97 -6.52 13.89
N LYS A 121 6.94 -5.61 14.09
CA LYS A 121 7.11 -4.47 13.18
C LYS A 121 7.53 -4.94 11.79
N GLU A 122 8.44 -5.91 11.73
CA GLU A 122 8.90 -6.44 10.45
C GLU A 122 7.78 -7.16 9.71
N ILE A 123 6.92 -7.86 10.45
CA ILE A 123 5.73 -8.50 9.87
C ILE A 123 4.80 -7.46 9.26
N ASP A 124 4.53 -6.37 9.97
CA ASP A 124 3.64 -5.31 9.50
C ASP A 124 4.19 -4.61 8.26
N MET A 125 5.49 -4.30 8.25
CA MET A 125 6.14 -3.69 7.10
C MET A 125 6.13 -4.64 5.90
N TYR A 126 6.38 -5.91 6.15
CA TYR A 126 6.38 -6.91 5.10
C TYR A 126 4.98 -7.06 4.49
N ALA A 127 3.94 -7.07 5.32
CA ALA A 127 2.56 -7.15 4.84
C ALA A 127 2.23 -5.98 3.91
N ALA A 128 2.65 -4.77 4.29
CA ALA A 128 2.46 -3.59 3.45
C ALA A 128 3.22 -3.74 2.12
N ALA A 129 4.42 -4.31 2.15
CA ALA A 129 5.22 -4.52 0.95
C ALA A 129 4.58 -5.56 0.02
N VAL A 130 3.97 -6.61 0.56
CA VAL A 130 3.27 -7.63 -0.24
C VAL A 130 2.06 -7.00 -0.93
N ILE A 131 1.29 -6.20 -0.21
CA ILE A 131 0.14 -5.49 -0.78
C ILE A 131 0.59 -4.61 -1.94
N LEU A 132 1.61 -3.80 -1.69
CA LEU A 132 2.12 -2.89 -2.71
C LEU A 132 2.67 -3.65 -3.92
N GLN A 133 3.44 -4.72 -3.68
CA GLN A 133 4.02 -5.51 -4.76
C GLN A 133 2.93 -6.14 -5.63
N SER A 134 1.86 -6.64 -5.02
CA SER A 134 0.72 -7.20 -5.74
C SER A 134 0.11 -6.16 -6.69
N TYR A 135 -0.06 -4.94 -6.21
CA TYR A 135 -0.56 -3.84 -7.03
C TYR A 135 0.40 -3.53 -8.20
N LEU A 136 1.69 -3.44 -7.91
CA LEU A 136 2.70 -3.12 -8.93
C LEU A 136 2.76 -4.21 -10.01
N ASP A 137 2.66 -5.48 -9.61
CA ASP A 137 2.67 -6.60 -10.55
C ASP A 137 1.48 -6.54 -11.49
N GLU A 138 0.30 -6.25 -10.96
CA GLU A 138 -0.91 -6.13 -11.78
C GLU A 138 -0.82 -4.94 -12.73
N LYS A 139 -0.27 -3.84 -12.26
CA LYS A 139 -0.09 -2.65 -13.09
C LYS A 139 0.87 -2.92 -14.25
N GLU A 140 1.95 -3.65 -13.98
CA GLU A 140 2.91 -4.05 -14.99
C GLU A 140 2.29 -4.98 -16.01
N GLN A 141 1.52 -5.97 -15.57
CA GLN A 141 0.83 -6.89 -16.46
C GLN A 141 -0.20 -6.18 -17.33
N ALA A 142 -0.94 -5.25 -16.76
CA ALA A 142 -1.90 -4.46 -17.52
C ALA A 142 -1.23 -3.64 -18.62
N ALA A 143 -0.07 -3.05 -18.32
CA ALA A 143 0.69 -2.30 -19.30
C ALA A 143 1.18 -3.19 -20.44
N ARG A 144 1.61 -4.42 -20.12
CA ARG A 144 2.05 -5.38 -21.14
C ARG A 144 0.91 -5.82 -22.05
N ARG A 145 -0.30 -5.99 -21.48
CA ARG A 145 -1.46 -6.39 -22.28
C ARG A 145 -1.87 -5.31 -23.28
N MET A 146 -1.55 -4.06 -23.00
CA MET A 146 -1.90 -2.93 -23.84
C MET A 146 -0.83 -2.60 -24.89
N SER A 147 0.29 -3.25 -24.82
CA SER A 147 1.40 -3.02 -25.76
C SER A 147 1.21 -3.76 -27.07
#